data_367e29db3f15232dbf7c66d9d0fb1003
#
_entry.id   367e29db3f15232dbf7c66d9d0fb1003
#
_cell.length_a   1.000
_cell.length_b   1.000
_cell.length_c   1.000
_cell.angle_alpha   90.00
_cell.angle_beta   90.00
_cell.angle_gamma   90.00
#
_symmetry.space_group_name_H-M   'P 1'
#
loop_
_entity.id
_entity.type
_entity.pdbx_description
1 polymer ?
#
loop_
_entity_poly.entity_id
_entity_poly.type
_entity_poly.pdbx_seq_one_letter_code
_entity_poly.pdbx_strand_id
1 'polypeptide(L)'
;VLASQSVSDDIRDDLETMELNTNRLLDLVNQLLDFRKTETQGFQLNFVECDVSELLQKTYKRFKPLARERGLALSIETPESLYASVDREGLTKIISNLLTNAIKYSETYIRIRLYSEGERLLLSVCNDGLVIPVEMREEIFKPFIQYKTGTLRSVPGTGIGLALARSLAELHEGTLCMEDSMENNCFLLSLPLRH
;
A
#
# COMPACT_ATOMS: atom_id res chain seq x y z
N VAL A 1 -10.16 36.79 -28.85
CA VAL A 1 -8.92 36.43 -28.14
C VAL A 1 -9.23 35.75 -26.79
N LEU A 2 -10.13 36.30 -25.95
CA LEU A 2 -10.51 35.69 -24.66
C LEU A 2 -11.26 34.35 -24.82
N ALA A 3 -12.16 34.23 -25.80
CA ALA A 3 -12.91 33.00 -26.06
C ALA A 3 -12.03 31.84 -26.57
N SER A 4 -10.98 32.15 -27.36
CA SER A 4 -10.04 31.11 -27.86
C SER A 4 -9.09 30.60 -26.76
N GLN A 5 -8.77 31.43 -25.76
CA GLN A 5 -7.95 31.04 -24.62
C GLN A 5 -8.72 30.12 -23.65
N SER A 6 -10.00 30.42 -23.36
CA SER A 6 -10.84 29.57 -22.52
C SER A 6 -11.08 28.18 -23.10
N VAL A 7 -11.31 28.06 -24.41
CA VAL A 7 -11.45 26.76 -25.09
C VAL A 7 -10.14 25.96 -25.06
N SER A 8 -8.97 26.62 -25.11
CA SER A 8 -7.68 25.94 -24.99
C SER A 8 -7.43 25.42 -23.59
N ASP A 9 -7.86 26.13 -22.55
CA ASP A 9 -7.74 25.73 -21.16
C ASP A 9 -8.69 24.56 -20.84
N ASP A 10 -9.95 24.63 -21.30
CA ASP A 10 -10.92 23.52 -21.15
C ASP A 10 -10.43 22.23 -21.81
N ILE A 11 -9.85 22.31 -23.00
CA ILE A 11 -9.28 21.14 -23.70
C ILE A 11 -8.07 20.56 -22.93
N ARG A 12 -7.26 21.42 -22.34
CA ARG A 12 -6.11 20.99 -21.53
C ARG A 12 -6.57 20.25 -20.27
N ASP A 13 -7.56 20.76 -19.55
CA ASP A 13 -8.13 20.13 -18.37
C ASP A 13 -8.78 18.78 -18.71
N ASP A 14 -9.46 18.68 -19.85
CA ASP A 14 -10.01 17.43 -20.35
C ASP A 14 -8.91 16.41 -20.67
N LEU A 15 -7.82 16.82 -21.32
CA LEU A 15 -6.68 15.94 -21.62
C LEU A 15 -5.98 15.46 -20.34
N GLU A 16 -5.76 16.32 -19.35
CA GLU A 16 -5.19 15.95 -18.06
C GLU A 16 -6.11 14.95 -17.33
N THR A 17 -7.41 15.18 -17.36
CA THR A 17 -8.40 14.27 -16.78
C THR A 17 -8.41 12.90 -17.50
N MET A 18 -8.28 12.88 -18.82
CA MET A 18 -8.16 11.64 -19.61
C MET A 18 -6.89 10.89 -19.29
N GLU A 19 -5.74 11.58 -19.16
CA GLU A 19 -4.46 10.97 -18.79
C GLU A 19 -4.53 10.36 -17.39
N LEU A 20 -5.06 11.07 -16.42
CA LEU A 20 -5.27 10.58 -15.04
C LEU A 20 -6.14 9.32 -15.03
N ASN A 21 -7.25 9.32 -15.77
CA ASN A 21 -8.15 8.16 -15.85
C ASN A 21 -7.49 6.97 -16.56
N THR A 22 -6.72 7.20 -17.61
CA THR A 22 -5.99 6.16 -18.35
C THR A 22 -4.92 5.51 -17.47
N ASN A 23 -4.11 6.30 -16.78
CA ASN A 23 -3.11 5.80 -15.85
C ASN A 23 -3.74 4.98 -14.73
N ARG A 24 -4.89 5.43 -14.21
CA ARG A 24 -5.65 4.70 -13.20
C ARG A 24 -6.20 3.36 -13.70
N LEU A 25 -6.69 3.30 -14.96
CA LEU A 25 -7.13 2.05 -15.58
C LEU A 25 -5.95 1.09 -15.76
N LEU A 26 -4.79 1.58 -16.20
CA LEU A 26 -3.57 0.76 -16.33
C LEU A 26 -3.14 0.18 -14.98
N ASP A 27 -3.13 0.99 -13.93
CA ASP A 27 -2.80 0.53 -12.57
C ASP A 27 -3.79 -0.55 -12.09
N LEU A 28 -5.08 -0.39 -12.39
CA LEU A 28 -6.14 -1.33 -12.06
C LEU A 28 -5.92 -2.68 -12.75
N VAL A 29 -5.66 -2.65 -14.08
CA VAL A 29 -5.40 -3.84 -14.89
C VAL A 29 -4.14 -4.56 -14.37
N ASN A 30 -3.07 -3.81 -14.09
CA ASN A 30 -1.83 -4.38 -13.57
C ASN A 30 -2.03 -5.05 -12.19
N GLN A 31 -2.75 -4.38 -11.27
CA GLN A 31 -3.08 -4.97 -9.97
C GLN A 31 -3.94 -6.24 -10.10
N LEU A 32 -4.90 -6.25 -11.02
CA LEU A 32 -5.73 -7.43 -11.26
C LEU A 32 -4.90 -8.58 -11.84
N LEU A 33 -4.03 -8.30 -12.80
CA LEU A 33 -3.14 -9.31 -13.39
C LEU A 33 -2.17 -9.88 -12.34
N ASP A 34 -1.59 -9.01 -11.50
CA ASP A 34 -0.71 -9.44 -10.41
C ASP A 34 -1.48 -10.31 -9.40
N PHE A 35 -2.68 -9.89 -9.00
CA PHE A 35 -3.54 -10.66 -8.10
C PHE A 35 -3.91 -12.03 -8.70
N ARG A 36 -4.32 -12.08 -9.97
CA ARG A 36 -4.62 -13.35 -10.66
C ARG A 36 -3.41 -14.27 -10.73
N LYS A 37 -2.20 -13.72 -10.95
CA LYS A 37 -0.97 -14.51 -10.91
C LYS A 37 -0.73 -15.14 -9.54
N THR A 38 -1.02 -14.43 -8.43
CA THR A 38 -0.85 -14.98 -7.08
C THR A 38 -1.86 -16.07 -6.75
N GLU A 39 -3.07 -16.05 -7.32
CA GLU A 39 -4.09 -17.10 -7.15
C GLU A 39 -3.80 -18.36 -7.95
N THR A 40 -3.08 -18.24 -9.08
CA THR A 40 -2.74 -19.40 -9.90
C THR A 40 -1.41 -20.00 -9.42
N GLN A 41 -1.32 -21.33 -9.28
CA GLN A 41 -0.14 -22.07 -8.78
C GLN A 41 1.17 -21.84 -9.57
N GLY A 42 1.22 -20.87 -10.47
CA GLY A 42 2.36 -20.52 -11.33
C GLY A 42 3.18 -19.30 -10.89
N PHE A 43 2.80 -18.62 -9.81
CA PHE A 43 3.58 -17.47 -9.33
C PHE A 43 4.76 -17.97 -8.50
N GLN A 44 5.97 -17.87 -9.06
CA GLN A 44 7.20 -18.21 -8.35
C GLN A 44 7.86 -16.93 -7.87
N LEU A 45 8.04 -16.81 -6.54
CA LEU A 45 8.85 -15.76 -5.95
C LEU A 45 10.34 -16.03 -6.21
N ASN A 46 11.07 -14.97 -6.50
CA ASN A 46 12.53 -15.03 -6.62
C ASN A 46 13.16 -14.55 -5.30
N PHE A 47 13.36 -15.49 -4.37
CA PHE A 47 13.97 -15.19 -3.08
C PHE A 47 15.45 -14.84 -3.22
N VAL A 48 15.83 -13.68 -2.72
CA VAL A 48 17.20 -13.21 -2.65
C VAL A 48 17.47 -12.59 -1.28
N GLU A 49 18.70 -12.68 -0.81
CA GLU A 49 19.12 -11.95 0.39
C GLU A 49 19.02 -10.43 0.11
N CYS A 50 18.24 -9.74 0.90
CA CYS A 50 17.92 -8.32 0.72
C CYS A 50 18.04 -7.57 2.04
N ASP A 51 18.69 -6.40 2.02
CA ASP A 51 18.56 -5.43 3.09
C ASP A 51 17.20 -4.74 3.00
N VAL A 52 16.28 -5.19 3.85
CA VAL A 52 14.90 -4.70 3.89
C VAL A 52 14.84 -3.26 4.44
N SER A 53 15.78 -2.87 5.31
CA SER A 53 15.89 -1.48 5.78
C SER A 53 16.17 -0.52 4.64
N GLU A 54 17.11 -0.87 3.76
CA GLU A 54 17.42 -0.07 2.57
C GLU A 54 16.24 -0.02 1.58
N LEU A 55 15.60 -1.17 1.34
CA LEU A 55 14.42 -1.27 0.45
C LEU A 55 13.28 -0.39 0.96
N LEU A 56 12.99 -0.48 2.27
CA LEU A 56 11.95 0.32 2.91
C LEU A 56 12.26 1.82 2.84
N GLN A 57 13.52 2.23 3.11
CA GLN A 57 13.93 3.62 3.01
C GLN A 57 13.81 4.17 1.59
N LYS A 58 14.15 3.38 0.55
CA LYS A 58 13.96 3.76 -0.86
C LYS A 58 12.47 3.97 -1.17
N THR A 59 11.62 3.07 -0.72
CA THR A 59 10.18 3.17 -0.90
C THR A 59 9.62 4.37 -0.13
N TYR A 60 9.99 4.55 1.14
CA TYR A 60 9.62 5.72 1.95
C TYR A 60 9.93 7.04 1.24
N LYS A 61 11.15 7.19 0.68
CA LYS A 61 11.55 8.40 -0.05
C LYS A 61 10.64 8.70 -1.24
N ARG A 62 10.12 7.68 -1.94
CA ARG A 62 9.17 7.85 -3.06
C ARG A 62 7.80 8.35 -2.59
N PHE A 63 7.34 7.90 -1.43
CA PHE A 63 6.01 8.28 -0.91
C PHE A 63 6.00 9.57 -0.10
N LYS A 64 7.16 10.02 0.40
CA LYS A 64 7.29 11.24 1.22
C LYS A 64 6.72 12.51 0.55
N PRO A 65 6.97 12.80 -0.74
CA PRO A 65 6.38 13.96 -1.42
C PRO A 65 4.85 13.89 -1.44
N LEU A 66 4.28 12.71 -1.75
CA LEU A 66 2.84 12.51 -1.82
C LEU A 66 2.15 12.69 -0.45
N ALA A 67 2.77 12.19 0.63
CA ALA A 67 2.29 12.42 1.99
C ALA A 67 2.32 13.92 2.34
N ARG A 68 3.42 14.62 1.98
CA ARG A 68 3.57 16.06 2.20
C ARG A 68 2.53 16.89 1.44
N GLU A 69 2.22 16.55 0.21
CA GLU A 69 1.18 17.19 -0.60
C GLU A 69 -0.19 17.10 0.07
N ARG A 70 -0.46 16.00 0.77
CA ARG A 70 -1.68 15.80 1.56
C ARG A 70 -1.62 16.37 2.98
N GLY A 71 -0.52 17.01 3.37
CA GLY A 71 -0.34 17.56 4.72
C GLY A 71 -0.11 16.51 5.81
N LEU A 72 0.24 15.26 5.43
CA LEU A 72 0.42 14.15 6.36
C LEU A 72 1.84 14.11 6.93
N ALA A 73 1.98 13.89 8.23
CA ALA A 73 3.24 13.59 8.89
C ALA A 73 3.60 12.12 8.65
N LEU A 74 4.63 11.87 7.83
CA LEU A 74 5.13 10.51 7.54
C LEU A 74 6.42 10.26 8.29
N SER A 75 6.42 9.27 9.19
CA SER A 75 7.57 8.86 9.99
C SER A 75 7.98 7.41 9.72
N ILE A 76 9.29 7.12 9.89
CA ILE A 76 9.86 5.79 9.73
C ILE A 76 10.83 5.50 10.87
N GLU A 77 10.69 4.32 11.47
CA GLU A 77 11.61 3.72 12.42
C GLU A 77 12.10 2.40 11.83
N THR A 78 13.41 2.28 11.62
CA THR A 78 14.04 1.09 11.04
C THR A 78 15.43 0.91 11.62
N PRO A 79 15.91 -0.31 11.84
CA PRO A 79 17.31 -0.56 12.15
C PRO A 79 18.20 -0.09 11.00
N GLU A 80 19.49 0.06 11.26
CA GLU A 80 20.48 0.47 10.25
C GLU A 80 20.48 -0.49 9.07
N SER A 81 20.40 -1.80 9.34
CA SER A 81 20.23 -2.86 8.35
C SER A 81 19.42 -4.02 8.93
N LEU A 82 18.60 -4.65 8.10
CA LEU A 82 17.87 -5.88 8.42
C LEU A 82 17.82 -6.75 7.17
N TYR A 83 18.56 -7.85 7.20
CA TYR A 83 18.62 -8.78 6.08
C TYR A 83 17.55 -9.87 6.20
N ALA A 84 16.90 -10.16 5.10
CA ALA A 84 15.97 -11.27 4.98
C ALA A 84 16.01 -11.86 3.56
N SER A 85 15.67 -13.15 3.44
CA SER A 85 15.46 -13.80 2.15
C SER A 85 14.05 -13.48 1.67
N VAL A 86 13.92 -12.62 0.65
CA VAL A 86 12.61 -12.14 0.16
C VAL A 86 12.63 -11.94 -1.35
N ASP A 87 11.46 -12.01 -1.98
CA ASP A 87 11.28 -11.47 -3.32
C ASP A 87 11.17 -9.94 -3.23
N ARG A 88 12.17 -9.23 -3.78
CA ARG A 88 12.25 -7.76 -3.67
C ARG A 88 11.08 -7.05 -4.34
N GLU A 89 10.60 -7.57 -5.46
CA GLU A 89 9.47 -6.98 -6.19
C GLU A 89 8.17 -7.19 -5.42
N GLY A 90 7.92 -8.42 -4.95
CA GLY A 90 6.78 -8.77 -4.12
C GLY A 90 6.71 -7.93 -2.85
N LEU A 91 7.83 -7.84 -2.11
CA LEU A 91 7.91 -7.02 -0.89
C LEU A 91 7.70 -5.53 -1.18
N THR A 92 8.26 -5.02 -2.28
CA THR A 92 8.03 -3.62 -2.70
C THR A 92 6.55 -3.37 -3.01
N LYS A 93 5.86 -4.32 -3.66
CA LYS A 93 4.40 -4.24 -3.92
C LYS A 93 3.61 -4.24 -2.63
N ILE A 94 3.94 -5.10 -1.65
CA ILE A 94 3.28 -5.11 -0.33
C ILE A 94 3.41 -3.73 0.32
N ILE A 95 4.65 -3.23 0.48
CA ILE A 95 4.93 -1.94 1.12
C ILE A 95 4.20 -0.80 0.39
N SER A 96 4.24 -0.78 -0.94
CA SER A 96 3.60 0.27 -1.74
C SER A 96 2.07 0.27 -1.58
N ASN A 97 1.44 -0.91 -1.51
CA ASN A 97 0.00 -1.03 -1.26
C ASN A 97 -0.38 -0.52 0.14
N LEU A 98 0.40 -0.88 1.17
CA LEU A 98 0.17 -0.40 2.53
C LEU A 98 0.33 1.12 2.64
N LEU A 99 1.39 1.69 2.03
CA LEU A 99 1.63 3.14 2.06
C LEU A 99 0.59 3.91 1.25
N THR A 100 0.21 3.42 0.08
CA THR A 100 -0.87 4.02 -0.73
C THR A 100 -2.18 4.05 0.07
N ASN A 101 -2.49 2.94 0.75
CA ASN A 101 -3.67 2.83 1.60
C ASN A 101 -3.59 3.80 2.78
N ALA A 102 -2.47 3.83 3.50
CA ALA A 102 -2.26 4.75 4.60
C ALA A 102 -2.40 6.22 4.15
N ILE A 103 -1.71 6.66 3.09
CA ILE A 103 -1.82 8.04 2.58
C ILE A 103 -3.25 8.38 2.18
N LYS A 104 -3.99 7.41 1.65
CA LYS A 104 -5.37 7.60 1.20
C LYS A 104 -6.35 7.85 2.33
N TYR A 105 -6.15 7.19 3.47
CA TYR A 105 -7.11 7.16 4.57
C TYR A 105 -6.66 7.84 5.86
N SER A 106 -5.39 8.30 5.95
CA SER A 106 -4.91 9.07 7.10
C SER A 106 -5.56 10.43 7.19
N GLU A 107 -5.71 10.93 8.41
CA GLU A 107 -6.11 12.30 8.71
C GLU A 107 -4.91 13.21 8.95
N THR A 108 -3.94 12.79 9.77
CA THR A 108 -2.79 13.64 10.13
C THR A 108 -1.44 12.95 10.05
N TYR A 109 -1.34 11.63 10.34
CA TYR A 109 -0.04 10.96 10.37
C TYR A 109 -0.05 9.51 9.88
N ILE A 110 1.15 9.08 9.47
CA ILE A 110 1.49 7.70 9.15
C ILE A 110 2.78 7.35 9.86
N ARG A 111 2.80 6.23 10.57
CA ARG A 111 3.99 5.69 11.23
C ARG A 111 4.34 4.33 10.65
N ILE A 112 5.60 4.18 10.25
CA ILE A 112 6.16 2.94 9.72
C ILE A 112 7.21 2.45 10.69
N ARG A 113 7.17 1.17 11.09
CA ARG A 113 8.18 0.55 11.93
C ARG A 113 8.61 -0.78 11.31
N LEU A 114 9.93 -0.95 11.16
CA LEU A 114 10.56 -2.20 10.76
C LEU A 114 11.42 -2.70 11.91
N TYR A 115 11.25 -3.95 12.28
CA TYR A 115 12.03 -4.60 13.33
C TYR A 115 12.04 -6.11 13.11
N SER A 116 12.84 -6.84 13.90
CA SER A 116 12.82 -8.30 13.92
C SER A 116 12.48 -8.80 15.32
N GLU A 117 11.74 -9.91 15.37
CA GLU A 117 11.44 -10.62 16.60
C GLU A 117 11.61 -12.13 16.33
N GLY A 118 12.56 -12.74 17.05
CA GLY A 118 12.97 -14.12 16.78
C GLY A 118 13.48 -14.26 15.33
N GLU A 119 12.93 -15.22 14.60
CA GLU A 119 13.28 -15.49 13.20
C GLU A 119 12.34 -14.79 12.20
N ARG A 120 11.65 -13.76 12.64
CA ARG A 120 10.68 -13.03 11.79
C ARG A 120 11.05 -11.56 11.65
N LEU A 121 10.87 -11.07 10.43
CA LEU A 121 10.81 -9.65 10.10
C LEU A 121 9.37 -9.17 10.34
N LEU A 122 9.23 -8.03 10.99
CA LEU A 122 7.97 -7.38 11.27
C LEU A 122 7.98 -5.96 10.70
N LEU A 123 6.98 -5.66 9.87
CA LEU A 123 6.76 -4.33 9.33
C LEU A 123 5.34 -3.86 9.69
N SER A 124 5.26 -2.83 10.52
CA SER A 124 4.00 -2.19 10.90
C SER A 124 3.82 -0.87 10.16
N VAL A 125 2.63 -0.66 9.61
CA VAL A 125 2.20 0.60 8.98
C VAL A 125 0.92 1.05 9.66
N CYS A 126 1.00 2.11 10.47
CA CYS A 126 -0.11 2.64 11.25
C CYS A 126 -0.54 4.02 10.72
N ASN A 127 -1.84 4.28 10.73
CA ASN A 127 -2.43 5.56 10.37
C ASN A 127 -3.62 5.91 11.27
N ASP A 128 -3.88 7.21 11.43
CA ASP A 128 -4.92 7.79 12.28
C ASP A 128 -6.25 8.07 11.57
N GLY A 129 -6.47 7.43 10.43
CA GLY A 129 -7.75 7.55 9.75
C GLY A 129 -8.90 6.85 10.48
N LEU A 130 -10.11 6.96 9.91
CA LEU A 130 -11.29 6.32 10.48
C LEU A 130 -11.00 4.86 10.84
N VAL A 131 -11.20 4.52 12.12
CA VAL A 131 -10.90 3.18 12.64
C VAL A 131 -11.82 2.14 11.99
N ILE A 132 -11.19 1.09 11.49
CA ILE A 132 -11.89 -0.04 10.86
C ILE A 132 -12.47 -0.93 11.96
N PRO A 133 -13.80 -1.16 11.97
CA PRO A 133 -14.45 -2.03 12.95
C PRO A 133 -13.88 -3.45 12.92
N VAL A 134 -13.90 -4.12 14.06
CA VAL A 134 -13.34 -5.48 14.23
C VAL A 134 -13.93 -6.45 13.21
N GLU A 135 -15.22 -6.35 12.93
CA GLU A 135 -15.96 -7.21 11.99
C GLU A 135 -15.47 -7.02 10.54
N MET A 136 -14.88 -5.86 10.22
CA MET A 136 -14.39 -5.55 8.88
C MET A 136 -12.91 -5.84 8.69
N ARG A 137 -12.14 -6.09 9.77
CA ARG A 137 -10.69 -6.24 9.70
C ARG A 137 -10.21 -7.39 8.82
N GLU A 138 -10.96 -8.49 8.77
CA GLU A 138 -10.70 -9.58 7.82
C GLU A 138 -11.31 -9.31 6.44
N GLU A 139 -12.47 -8.68 6.38
CA GLU A 139 -13.18 -8.41 5.13
C GLU A 139 -12.41 -7.47 4.20
N ILE A 140 -11.67 -6.50 4.74
CA ILE A 140 -10.89 -5.52 3.94
C ILE A 140 -9.76 -6.16 3.13
N PHE A 141 -9.34 -7.39 3.46
CA PHE A 141 -8.35 -8.15 2.69
C PHE A 141 -8.97 -8.97 1.55
N LYS A 142 -10.30 -9.05 1.47
CA LYS A 142 -10.97 -9.69 0.33
C LYS A 142 -10.94 -8.77 -0.90
N PRO A 143 -10.76 -9.32 -2.11
CA PRO A 143 -10.73 -8.52 -3.33
C PRO A 143 -12.06 -7.76 -3.54
N PHE A 144 -11.96 -6.54 -4.04
CA PHE A 144 -13.06 -5.61 -4.35
C PHE A 144 -13.82 -5.07 -3.14
N ILE A 145 -13.46 -5.44 -1.91
CA ILE A 145 -14.07 -4.88 -0.71
C ILE A 145 -13.53 -3.47 -0.45
N GLN A 146 -14.43 -2.55 -0.17
CA GLN A 146 -14.14 -1.18 0.25
C GLN A 146 -15.02 -0.84 1.44
N TYR A 147 -14.41 -0.48 2.55
CA TYR A 147 -15.14 0.04 3.69
C TYR A 147 -15.57 1.49 3.41
N LYS A 148 -16.89 1.72 3.30
CA LYS A 148 -17.48 3.04 3.04
C LYS A 148 -18.33 3.43 4.25
N THR A 149 -18.05 4.57 4.84
CA THR A 149 -18.98 5.21 5.77
C THR A 149 -19.75 6.29 5.02
N GLY A 150 -21.06 6.33 5.20
CA GLY A 150 -22.02 7.07 4.39
C GLY A 150 -21.83 8.59 4.26
N THR A 151 -20.84 9.19 4.94
CA THR A 151 -20.61 10.65 4.97
C THR A 151 -19.26 11.10 4.42
N LEU A 152 -18.30 10.19 4.25
CA LEU A 152 -17.00 10.54 3.70
C LEU A 152 -17.00 10.44 2.17
N ARG A 153 -16.42 11.44 1.50
CA ARG A 153 -16.16 11.41 0.05
C ARG A 153 -15.56 10.06 -0.29
N SER A 154 -16.24 9.32 -1.18
CA SER A 154 -15.74 8.05 -1.70
C SER A 154 -14.36 8.27 -2.30
N VAL A 155 -13.31 7.95 -1.54
CA VAL A 155 -11.94 8.02 -2.05
C VAL A 155 -11.79 6.85 -3.03
N PRO A 156 -11.57 7.13 -4.32
CA PRO A 156 -11.56 6.11 -5.33
C PRO A 156 -10.48 5.07 -5.09
N GLY A 157 -10.80 3.78 -5.22
CA GLY A 157 -9.86 2.67 -5.07
C GLY A 157 -10.36 1.42 -5.76
N THR A 158 -9.46 0.47 -6.00
CA THR A 158 -9.78 -0.78 -6.69
C THR A 158 -10.35 -1.84 -5.75
N GLY A 159 -9.98 -1.78 -4.46
CA GLY A 159 -10.25 -2.83 -3.48
C GLY A 159 -9.38 -4.09 -3.68
N ILE A 160 -8.34 -4.01 -4.53
CA ILE A 160 -7.44 -5.14 -4.81
C ILE A 160 -6.12 -5.03 -4.02
N GLY A 161 -5.69 -3.83 -3.68
CA GLY A 161 -4.35 -3.61 -3.13
C GLY A 161 -4.05 -4.38 -1.83
N LEU A 162 -4.97 -4.41 -0.85
CA LEU A 162 -4.78 -5.18 0.39
C LEU A 162 -4.88 -6.69 0.14
N ALA A 163 -5.77 -7.14 -0.74
CA ALA A 163 -5.87 -8.55 -1.13
C ALA A 163 -4.56 -9.03 -1.78
N LEU A 164 -4.02 -8.26 -2.73
CA LEU A 164 -2.73 -8.55 -3.37
C LEU A 164 -1.59 -8.55 -2.36
N ALA A 165 -1.55 -7.56 -1.46
CA ALA A 165 -0.51 -7.49 -0.43
C ALA A 165 -0.55 -8.73 0.50
N ARG A 166 -1.75 -9.19 0.89
CA ARG A 166 -1.92 -10.40 1.70
C ARG A 166 -1.49 -11.65 0.95
N SER A 167 -1.93 -11.84 -0.31
CA SER A 167 -1.51 -12.98 -1.12
C SER A 167 0.00 -13.04 -1.32
N LEU A 168 0.65 -11.89 -1.56
CA LEU A 168 2.12 -11.83 -1.65
C LEU A 168 2.80 -12.15 -0.31
N ALA A 169 2.24 -11.72 0.82
CA ALA A 169 2.75 -12.08 2.15
C ALA A 169 2.64 -13.59 2.40
N GLU A 170 1.52 -14.21 2.03
CA GLU A 170 1.31 -15.66 2.14
C GLU A 170 2.26 -16.46 1.25
N LEU A 171 2.53 -15.99 0.03
CA LEU A 171 3.55 -16.58 -0.84
C LEU A 171 4.98 -16.49 -0.26
N HIS A 172 5.26 -15.48 0.60
CA HIS A 172 6.48 -15.38 1.39
C HIS A 172 6.43 -16.20 2.69
N GLU A 173 5.49 -17.14 2.84
CA GLU A 173 5.25 -17.90 4.08
C GLU A 173 5.01 -17.00 5.30
N GLY A 174 4.50 -15.83 5.04
CA GLY A 174 4.21 -14.79 6.00
C GLY A 174 2.73 -14.56 6.24
N THR A 175 2.44 -13.50 6.96
CA THR A 175 1.08 -13.05 7.25
C THR A 175 0.97 -11.54 7.13
N LEU A 176 -0.20 -11.05 6.71
CA LEU A 176 -0.57 -9.65 6.77
C LEU A 176 -1.93 -9.54 7.45
N CYS A 177 -1.98 -8.84 8.58
CA CYS A 177 -3.19 -8.65 9.37
C CYS A 177 -3.30 -7.22 9.91
N MET A 178 -4.41 -6.90 10.54
CA MET A 178 -4.53 -5.70 11.36
C MET A 178 -4.24 -6.04 12.83
N GLU A 179 -3.46 -5.19 13.49
CA GLU A 179 -3.25 -5.25 14.94
C GLU A 179 -4.49 -4.77 15.69
N ASP A 180 -4.70 -5.28 16.90
CA ASP A 180 -5.74 -4.81 17.77
C ASP A 180 -5.39 -3.42 18.34
N SER A 181 -5.94 -2.39 17.72
CA SER A 181 -5.85 -1.01 18.18
C SER A 181 -7.25 -0.40 18.19
N MET A 182 -7.55 0.39 19.22
CA MET A 182 -8.79 1.15 19.32
C MET A 182 -8.70 2.55 18.73
N GLU A 183 -7.49 3.05 18.47
CA GLU A 183 -7.27 4.44 18.08
C GLU A 183 -6.73 4.58 16.65
N ASN A 184 -6.11 3.54 16.13
CA ASN A 184 -5.40 3.59 14.85
C ASN A 184 -5.66 2.35 14.01
N ASN A 185 -5.50 2.49 12.70
CA ASN A 185 -5.44 1.36 11.79
C ASN A 185 -3.98 0.96 11.62
N CYS A 186 -3.55 -0.16 12.21
CA CYS A 186 -2.20 -0.69 12.12
C CYS A 186 -2.21 -1.99 11.33
N PHE A 187 -1.53 -2.01 10.19
CA PHE A 187 -1.30 -3.20 9.38
C PHE A 187 0.05 -3.78 9.74
N LEU A 188 0.08 -5.05 10.13
CA LEU A 188 1.27 -5.80 10.49
C LEU A 188 1.57 -6.86 9.44
N LEU A 189 2.70 -6.71 8.77
CA LEU A 189 3.32 -7.73 7.93
C LEU A 189 4.34 -8.49 8.76
N SER A 190 4.26 -9.83 8.73
CA SER A 190 5.23 -10.71 9.36
C SER A 190 5.76 -11.72 8.35
N LEU A 191 7.06 -11.70 8.06
CA LEU A 191 7.73 -12.61 7.14
C LEU A 191 8.84 -13.40 7.85
N PRO A 192 9.17 -14.62 7.45
CA PRO A 192 10.38 -15.30 7.92
C PRO A 192 11.62 -14.54 7.43
N LEU A 193 12.69 -14.53 8.25
CA LEU A 193 13.98 -13.96 7.84
C LEU A 193 14.71 -14.85 6.84
N ARG A 194 14.44 -16.15 6.86
CA ARG A 194 15.07 -17.17 5.99
C ARG A 194 14.00 -18.14 5.48
N HIS A 195 14.16 -18.58 4.25
CA HIS A 195 13.38 -19.62 3.59
C HIS A 195 14.24 -20.83 3.32
#